data_5172e1675cfb6970789fb20f2164f40e
#
_entry.id   5172e1675cfb6970789fb20f2164f40e
#
_cell.length_a   1.000
_cell.length_b   1.000
_cell.length_c   1.000
_cell.angle_alpha   90.00
_cell.angle_beta   90.00
_cell.angle_gamma   90.00
#
_symmetry.space_group_name_H-M   'P 1'
#
loop_
_entity.id
_entity.type
_entity.pdbx_description
1 polymer ?
#
loop_
_entity_poly.entity_id
_entity_poly.type
_entity_poly.pdbx_seq_one_letter_code
_entity_poly.pdbx_strand_id
1 'polypeptide(L)'
;DFSKEFCGGTHVKNTSEIAAFKIISENGVAAGVRRIEALTGDNVFAYYRNLEKELLEAAKAAKATPATLTEKIEHMQAEIKALTSENESLKSKAAKEALGDVMDQIVEVKGVRLPFCGYDVYGIT
;
A
#
# COMPACT_ATOMS: atom_id res chain seq x y z
N ASP A 1 30.69 -23.90 -31.03
CA ASP A 1 29.35 -23.53 -31.50
C ASP A 1 28.40 -23.48 -30.29
N PHE A 2 27.83 -22.32 -30.01
CA PHE A 2 27.01 -22.09 -28.85
C PHE A 2 25.54 -22.52 -29.07
N SER A 3 25.02 -22.21 -30.24
CA SER A 3 23.70 -22.64 -30.69
C SER A 3 23.66 -22.65 -32.21
N LYS A 4 22.97 -23.62 -32.78
CA LYS A 4 22.67 -23.71 -34.20
C LYS A 4 21.23 -24.12 -34.36
N GLU A 5 20.39 -23.17 -34.69
CA GLU A 5 18.96 -23.36 -34.82
C GLU A 5 18.44 -22.69 -36.09
N PHE A 6 17.38 -23.24 -36.69
CA PHE A 6 16.70 -22.58 -37.78
C PHE A 6 15.97 -21.35 -37.27
N CYS A 7 16.21 -20.20 -37.87
CA CYS A 7 15.55 -18.96 -37.53
C CYS A 7 14.96 -18.29 -38.77
N GLY A 8 13.65 -18.02 -38.76
CA GLY A 8 12.94 -17.30 -39.81
C GLY A 8 12.85 -15.78 -39.59
N GLY A 9 13.53 -15.25 -38.55
CA GLY A 9 13.51 -13.83 -38.22
C GLY A 9 14.57 -13.00 -38.96
N THR A 10 14.48 -11.68 -38.80
CA THR A 10 15.49 -10.73 -39.26
C THR A 10 16.61 -10.61 -38.23
N HIS A 11 17.83 -10.47 -38.68
CA HIS A 11 19.01 -10.38 -37.83
C HIS A 11 19.73 -9.04 -38.04
N VAL A 12 20.25 -8.47 -36.98
CA VAL A 12 21.20 -7.36 -37.03
C VAL A 12 22.56 -7.86 -37.49
N LYS A 13 23.33 -7.04 -38.16
CA LYS A 13 24.68 -7.38 -38.64
C LYS A 13 25.70 -7.44 -37.50
N ASN A 14 25.49 -6.64 -36.46
CA ASN A 14 26.35 -6.53 -35.31
C ASN A 14 25.53 -6.31 -34.05
N THR A 15 25.90 -6.93 -32.93
CA THR A 15 25.22 -6.76 -31.64
C THR A 15 25.27 -5.34 -31.13
N SER A 16 26.23 -4.50 -31.58
CA SER A 16 26.26 -3.07 -31.26
C SER A 16 25.03 -2.30 -31.76
N GLU A 17 24.37 -2.80 -32.83
CA GLU A 17 23.12 -2.19 -33.34
C GLU A 17 21.95 -2.35 -32.36
N ILE A 18 22.01 -3.36 -31.48
CA ILE A 18 21.02 -3.57 -30.42
C ILE A 18 21.16 -2.49 -29.33
N ALA A 19 22.38 -1.93 -29.18
CA ALA A 19 22.74 -0.93 -28.15
C ALA A 19 22.41 -1.42 -26.73
N ALA A 20 21.53 -0.71 -26.00
CA ALA A 20 21.09 -1.12 -24.68
C ALA A 20 20.06 -2.27 -24.76
N PHE A 21 20.09 -3.18 -23.79
CA PHE A 21 19.17 -4.29 -23.67
C PHE A 21 18.65 -4.38 -22.22
N LYS A 22 17.34 -4.51 -22.03
CA LYS A 22 16.70 -4.63 -20.72
C LYS A 22 15.57 -5.66 -20.77
N ILE A 23 15.67 -6.71 -19.97
CA ILE A 23 14.52 -7.60 -19.71
C ILE A 23 13.56 -6.88 -18.76
N ILE A 24 12.30 -6.76 -19.16
CA ILE A 24 11.23 -6.11 -18.37
C ILE A 24 10.33 -7.13 -17.69
N SER A 25 10.13 -8.31 -18.29
CA SER A 25 9.34 -9.37 -17.65
C SER A 25 9.79 -10.76 -18.08
N GLU A 26 9.56 -11.72 -17.20
CA GLU A 26 9.71 -13.14 -17.46
C GLU A 26 8.54 -13.88 -16.78
N ASN A 27 7.70 -14.53 -17.58
CA ASN A 27 6.48 -15.18 -17.13
C ASN A 27 6.38 -16.62 -17.66
N GLY A 28 5.84 -17.52 -16.86
CA GLY A 28 5.44 -18.85 -17.32
C GLY A 28 4.13 -18.73 -18.13
N VAL A 29 4.12 -19.30 -19.34
CA VAL A 29 2.91 -19.30 -20.21
C VAL A 29 2.23 -20.66 -20.22
N ALA A 30 3.03 -21.73 -20.12
CA ALA A 30 2.57 -23.12 -20.07
C ALA A 30 3.63 -23.97 -19.36
N ALA A 31 3.34 -25.25 -19.12
CA ALA A 31 4.31 -26.19 -18.56
C ALA A 31 5.57 -26.24 -19.43
N GLY A 32 6.70 -25.80 -18.87
CA GLY A 32 8.00 -25.76 -19.54
C GLY A 32 8.19 -24.64 -20.58
N VAL A 33 7.21 -23.72 -20.75
CA VAL A 33 7.31 -22.58 -21.68
C VAL A 33 7.35 -21.28 -20.90
N ARG A 34 8.40 -20.47 -21.11
CA ARG A 34 8.57 -19.15 -20.51
C ARG A 34 8.54 -18.08 -21.60
N ARG A 35 7.88 -16.97 -21.28
CA ARG A 35 7.87 -15.75 -22.12
C ARG A 35 8.78 -14.72 -21.48
N ILE A 36 9.71 -14.21 -22.27
CA ILE A 36 10.58 -13.11 -21.89
C ILE A 36 10.20 -11.90 -22.75
N GLU A 37 9.98 -10.76 -22.10
CA GLU A 37 9.79 -9.47 -22.76
C GLU A 37 11.00 -8.59 -22.49
N ALA A 38 11.56 -8.00 -23.53
CA ALA A 38 12.74 -7.18 -23.43
C ALA A 38 12.61 -5.94 -24.33
N LEU A 39 13.29 -4.89 -23.93
CA LEU A 39 13.47 -3.66 -24.71
C LEU A 39 14.90 -3.58 -25.24
N THR A 40 15.06 -2.95 -26.39
CA THR A 40 16.37 -2.68 -27.00
C THR A 40 16.45 -1.24 -27.49
N GLY A 41 17.67 -0.75 -27.69
CA GLY A 41 17.94 0.56 -28.27
C GLY A 41 17.29 1.71 -27.52
N ASP A 42 16.70 2.64 -28.24
CA ASP A 42 16.11 3.87 -27.69
C ASP A 42 14.95 3.61 -26.73
N ASN A 43 14.26 2.48 -26.87
CA ASN A 43 13.17 2.11 -25.95
C ASN A 43 13.67 1.86 -24.53
N VAL A 44 14.90 1.39 -24.35
CA VAL A 44 15.51 1.22 -23.03
C VAL A 44 15.74 2.58 -22.37
N PHE A 45 16.22 3.55 -23.13
CA PHE A 45 16.42 4.91 -22.60
C PHE A 45 15.10 5.60 -22.27
N ALA A 46 14.07 5.41 -23.10
CA ALA A 46 12.73 5.91 -22.82
C ALA A 46 12.15 5.29 -21.54
N TYR A 47 12.32 3.98 -21.35
CA TYR A 47 11.92 3.26 -20.14
C TYR A 47 12.58 3.84 -18.88
N TYR A 48 13.91 4.03 -18.90
CA TYR A 48 14.61 4.58 -17.73
C TYR A 48 14.25 6.03 -17.45
N ARG A 49 14.01 6.86 -18.48
CA ARG A 49 13.53 8.25 -18.29
C ARG A 49 12.16 8.29 -17.63
N ASN A 50 11.26 7.39 -18.02
CA ASN A 50 9.94 7.30 -17.37
C ASN A 50 10.06 6.85 -15.92
N LEU A 51 10.89 5.84 -15.64
CA LEU A 51 11.15 5.36 -14.28
C LEU A 51 11.76 6.45 -13.38
N GLU A 52 12.71 7.23 -13.90
CA GLU A 52 13.29 8.37 -13.20
C GLU A 52 12.23 9.44 -12.88
N LYS A 53 11.37 9.75 -13.85
CA LYS A 53 10.27 10.69 -13.66
C LYS A 53 9.31 10.21 -12.56
N GLU A 54 8.87 8.96 -12.59
CA GLU A 54 8.00 8.37 -11.57
C GLU A 54 8.65 8.42 -10.18
N LEU A 55 9.95 8.11 -10.09
CA LEU A 55 10.70 8.19 -8.84
C LEU A 55 10.76 9.61 -8.29
N LEU A 56 10.99 10.60 -9.15
CA LEU A 56 11.01 12.01 -8.75
C LEU A 56 9.62 12.50 -8.31
N GLU A 57 8.57 12.08 -8.98
CA GLU A 57 7.20 12.39 -8.60
C GLU A 57 6.83 11.76 -7.25
N ALA A 58 7.20 10.50 -7.02
CA ALA A 58 7.00 9.82 -5.74
C ALA A 58 7.77 10.50 -4.60
N ALA A 59 9.03 10.85 -4.83
CA ALA A 59 9.85 11.57 -3.86
C ALA A 59 9.24 12.95 -3.52
N LYS A 60 8.75 13.68 -4.52
CA LYS A 60 8.05 14.96 -4.32
C LYS A 60 6.78 14.79 -3.50
N ALA A 61 5.98 13.76 -3.78
CA ALA A 61 4.75 13.47 -3.02
C ALA A 61 5.05 13.17 -1.55
N ALA A 62 6.13 12.42 -1.27
CA ALA A 62 6.61 12.13 0.09
C ALA A 62 7.36 13.30 0.75
N LYS A 63 7.56 14.42 0.05
CA LYS A 63 8.41 15.56 0.48
C LYS A 63 9.82 15.11 0.87
N ALA A 64 10.40 14.22 0.05
CA ALA A 64 11.73 13.64 0.21
C ALA A 64 12.55 13.80 -1.08
N THR A 65 13.81 13.42 -1.02
CA THR A 65 14.65 13.21 -2.21
C THR A 65 14.61 11.72 -2.60
N PRO A 66 14.94 11.35 -3.85
CA PRO A 66 15.03 9.94 -4.24
C PRO A 66 15.91 9.09 -3.31
N ALA A 67 16.99 9.66 -2.80
CA ALA A 67 17.91 8.97 -1.90
C ALA A 67 17.33 8.71 -0.49
N THR A 68 16.46 9.61 0.00
CA THR A 68 15.87 9.53 1.35
C THR A 68 14.41 9.05 1.33
N LEU A 69 13.90 8.67 0.14
CA LEU A 69 12.49 8.31 -0.03
C LEU A 69 12.10 7.10 0.82
N THR A 70 12.92 6.06 0.84
CA THR A 70 12.65 4.84 1.62
C THR A 70 12.56 5.13 3.10
N GLU A 71 13.54 5.82 3.66
CA GLU A 71 13.55 6.23 5.08
C GLU A 71 12.33 7.08 5.44
N LYS A 72 11.96 8.01 4.54
CA LYS A 72 10.77 8.85 4.75
C LYS A 72 9.48 8.04 4.77
N ILE A 73 9.34 7.05 3.88
CA ILE A 73 8.17 6.16 3.84
C ILE A 73 8.11 5.31 5.11
N GLU A 74 9.22 4.73 5.56
CA GLU A 74 9.29 3.95 6.79
C GLU A 74 8.90 4.78 8.02
N HIS A 75 9.40 6.02 8.10
CA HIS A 75 9.03 6.95 9.17
C HIS A 75 7.53 7.27 9.15
N MET A 76 6.97 7.59 7.98
CA MET A 76 5.53 7.86 7.86
C MET A 76 4.68 6.64 8.25
N GLN A 77 5.10 5.43 7.88
CA GLN A 77 4.39 4.20 8.28
C GLN A 77 4.42 3.98 9.79
N ALA A 78 5.57 4.22 10.43
CA ALA A 78 5.69 4.14 11.89
C ALA A 78 4.81 5.18 12.59
N GLU A 79 4.77 6.41 12.11
CA GLU A 79 3.93 7.49 12.63
C GLU A 79 2.43 7.16 12.48
N ILE A 80 2.01 6.69 11.32
CA ILE A 80 0.62 6.24 11.08
C ILE A 80 0.24 5.13 12.07
N LYS A 81 1.10 4.14 12.28
CA LYS A 81 0.86 3.04 13.22
C LYS A 81 0.72 3.55 14.66
N ALA A 82 1.60 4.47 15.08
CA ALA A 82 1.54 5.08 16.41
C ALA A 82 0.25 5.87 16.62
N LEU A 83 -0.10 6.74 15.68
CA LEU A 83 -1.32 7.55 15.73
C LEU A 83 -2.61 6.69 15.69
N THR A 84 -2.59 5.60 14.93
CA THR A 84 -3.73 4.66 14.89
C THR A 84 -3.93 4.01 16.26
N SER A 85 -2.86 3.52 16.89
CA SER A 85 -2.91 2.92 18.23
C SER A 85 -3.35 3.92 19.30
N GLU A 86 -2.84 5.16 19.24
CA GLU A 86 -3.27 6.23 20.14
C GLU A 86 -4.76 6.56 19.98
N ASN A 87 -5.23 6.66 18.74
CA ASN A 87 -6.63 6.91 18.44
C ASN A 87 -7.55 5.80 18.99
N GLU A 88 -7.16 4.52 18.82
CA GLU A 88 -7.89 3.38 19.39
C GLU A 88 -7.91 3.44 20.92
N SER A 89 -6.80 3.78 21.55
CA SER A 89 -6.70 3.95 23.00
C SER A 89 -7.62 5.08 23.49
N LEU A 90 -7.59 6.23 22.83
CA LEU A 90 -8.46 7.37 23.16
C LEU A 90 -9.94 7.04 22.98
N LYS A 91 -10.31 6.36 21.89
CA LYS A 91 -11.69 5.89 21.66
C LYS A 91 -12.14 4.92 22.76
N SER A 92 -11.26 4.00 23.19
CA SER A 92 -11.59 3.06 24.25
C SER A 92 -11.74 3.74 25.62
N LYS A 93 -10.94 4.78 25.90
CA LYS A 93 -11.09 5.59 27.11
C LYS A 93 -12.39 6.38 27.11
N ALA A 94 -12.71 7.06 26.00
CA ALA A 94 -13.96 7.81 25.86
C ALA A 94 -15.20 6.90 26.00
N ALA A 95 -15.14 5.69 25.43
CA ALA A 95 -16.21 4.71 25.58
C ALA A 95 -16.36 4.23 27.03
N LYS A 96 -15.25 4.05 27.76
CA LYS A 96 -15.28 3.68 29.19
C LYS A 96 -15.83 4.80 30.09
N GLU A 97 -15.44 6.05 29.79
CA GLU A 97 -15.97 7.21 30.52
C GLU A 97 -17.48 7.37 30.29
N ALA A 98 -17.93 7.22 29.03
CA ALA A 98 -19.38 7.23 28.73
C ALA A 98 -20.14 6.09 29.40
N LEU A 99 -19.56 4.89 29.51
CA LEU A 99 -20.12 3.75 30.23
C LEU A 99 -20.09 3.95 31.74
N GLY A 100 -19.06 4.60 32.28
CA GLY A 100 -18.95 4.94 33.70
C GLY A 100 -20.08 5.87 34.15
N ASP A 101 -20.37 6.89 33.36
CA ASP A 101 -21.46 7.83 33.61
C ASP A 101 -22.86 7.15 33.62
N VAL A 102 -23.05 6.13 32.75
CA VAL A 102 -24.29 5.30 32.74
C VAL A 102 -24.36 4.36 33.94
N MET A 103 -23.23 3.85 34.42
CA MET A 103 -23.21 2.96 35.59
C MET A 103 -23.48 3.70 36.92
N ASP A 104 -23.14 4.99 37.01
CA ASP A 104 -23.45 5.83 38.17
C ASP A 104 -24.96 6.20 38.25
N GLN A 105 -25.72 6.00 37.17
CA GLN A 105 -27.17 6.22 37.10
C GLN A 105 -27.99 4.95 37.39
N ILE A 106 -27.38 3.90 37.93
CA ILE A 106 -28.11 2.68 38.33
C ILE A 106 -28.93 2.95 39.58
N VAL A 107 -30.25 2.87 39.46
CA VAL A 107 -31.18 2.94 40.61
C VAL A 107 -31.56 1.53 41.02
N GLU A 108 -31.43 1.22 42.32
CA GLU A 108 -31.87 -0.04 42.90
C GLU A 108 -33.36 0.05 43.29
N VAL A 109 -34.20 -0.72 42.60
CA VAL A 109 -35.63 -0.81 42.91
C VAL A 109 -35.96 -2.24 43.32
N LYS A 110 -36.36 -2.42 44.59
CA LYS A 110 -36.75 -3.73 45.17
C LYS A 110 -35.69 -4.83 45.02
N GLY A 111 -34.41 -4.49 45.21
CA GLY A 111 -33.30 -5.46 45.14
C GLY A 111 -32.84 -5.83 43.71
N VAL A 112 -33.35 -5.15 42.70
CA VAL A 112 -32.91 -5.31 41.29
C VAL A 112 -32.22 -4.03 40.82
N ARG A 113 -31.00 -4.16 40.31
CA ARG A 113 -30.25 -3.05 39.72
C ARG A 113 -30.67 -2.85 38.28
N LEU A 114 -31.29 -1.73 37.98
CA LEU A 114 -31.73 -1.36 36.63
C LEU A 114 -30.98 -0.12 36.17
N PRO A 115 -30.42 -0.12 34.95
CA PRO A 115 -29.89 1.10 34.34
C PRO A 115 -31.07 2.04 34.05
N PHE A 116 -30.99 3.26 34.55
CA PHE A 116 -32.00 4.28 34.28
C PHE A 116 -31.77 4.84 32.87
N CYS A 117 -32.39 4.23 31.86
CA CYS A 117 -32.60 4.87 30.57
C CYS A 117 -33.81 5.80 30.73
N GLY A 118 -33.58 7.10 30.88
CA GLY A 118 -34.62 8.11 30.90
C GLY A 118 -35.38 8.16 29.59
N TYR A 119 -36.35 7.26 29.41
CA TYR A 119 -37.42 7.48 28.45
C TYR A 119 -38.56 8.16 29.22
N ASP A 120 -38.81 9.42 28.92
CA ASP A 120 -40.05 10.09 29.36
C ASP A 120 -41.25 9.34 28.78
N VAL A 121 -41.85 8.52 29.60
CA VAL A 121 -43.15 7.92 29.30
C VAL A 121 -44.23 8.95 29.67
N TYR A 122 -44.32 10.03 28.94
CA TYR A 122 -45.48 10.89 28.92
C TYR A 122 -46.29 10.62 27.67
N GLY A 123 -47.43 9.98 27.83
CA GLY A 123 -48.44 9.94 26.78
C GLY A 123 -49.21 8.64 26.65
N ILE A 124 -49.88 8.17 27.71
CA ILE A 124 -51.08 7.34 27.55
C ILE A 124 -52.09 7.84 28.59
N THR A 125 -53.00 8.68 28.14
CA THR A 125 -54.38 8.81 28.67
C THR A 125 -55.32 8.33 27.61
#